data_35e7ca8fcd2c80d025460d0dc81f3451
#
_entry.id   35e7ca8fcd2c80d025460d0dc81f3451
#
_cell.length_a   1.000
_cell.length_b   1.000
_cell.length_c   1.000
_cell.angle_alpha   90.00
_cell.angle_beta   90.00
_cell.angle_gamma   90.00
#
_symmetry.space_group_name_H-M   'P 1'
#
loop_
_entity.id
_entity.type
_entity.pdbx_description
1 polymer ?
#
loop_
_entity_poly.entity_id
_entity_poly.type
_entity_poly.pdbx_seq_one_letter_code
_entity_poly.pdbx_strand_id
1 'polypeptide(L)'
;MNLRPVAGITDRIRIPNSIRNKIIIPPLPKNMGENNVGRRKARAEALGRRLSSKPAIYVDAAQESAHTFTIAAVNNEGQTVSSRKISAGSIHEAEEAAIALGIAASRYSFIISDSMSAIRSYMQGSVGPRASEVLSEPAGKVTLIWMPAHSGNGGNEMAHRAARELINRAVEACPGPLPGGTTPSHSYNEIVTAYREDRRIYPPPDSSLSRKQATDLRRAQTSTVMSPKILSYLSKGDYNSKCKYCGTDPADQNHILWGCRNNPPPRNLLRQAPSQEAWDSVLKSTNAQTQAGLADWVAKVAASWTPL
;
A
#
# COMPACT_ATOMS: atom_id res chain seq x y z
N MET A 1 -28.08 -27.58 -32.48
CA MET A 1 -28.26 -26.73 -31.28
C MET A 1 -26.87 -26.30 -30.82
N ASN A 2 -26.49 -25.05 -31.08
CA ASN A 2 -25.23 -24.52 -30.57
C ASN A 2 -25.47 -24.02 -29.15
N LEU A 3 -25.10 -24.82 -28.17
CA LEU A 3 -25.01 -24.40 -26.78
C LEU A 3 -23.86 -23.39 -26.65
N ARG A 4 -24.17 -22.13 -26.44
CA ARG A 4 -23.17 -21.13 -26.04
C ARG A 4 -22.65 -21.53 -24.67
N PRO A 5 -21.32 -21.51 -24.42
CA PRO A 5 -20.79 -21.69 -23.08
C PRO A 5 -21.36 -20.61 -22.18
N VAL A 6 -21.94 -21.01 -21.06
CA VAL A 6 -22.35 -20.07 -20.00
C VAL A 6 -21.08 -19.45 -19.44
N ALA A 7 -20.83 -18.20 -19.76
CA ALA A 7 -19.76 -17.42 -19.13
C ALA A 7 -20.03 -17.39 -17.62
N GLY A 8 -19.17 -18.01 -16.81
CA GLY A 8 -19.25 -17.89 -15.37
C GLY A 8 -19.05 -19.13 -14.52
N ILE A 9 -18.62 -20.27 -15.05
CA ILE A 9 -18.09 -21.34 -14.22
C ILE A 9 -16.63 -20.94 -13.92
N THR A 10 -16.42 -20.23 -12.82
CA THR A 10 -15.08 -20.08 -12.25
C THR A 10 -14.61 -21.47 -11.85
N ASP A 11 -13.53 -21.96 -12.46
CA ASP A 11 -12.95 -23.27 -12.15
C ASP A 11 -12.62 -23.32 -10.65
N ARG A 12 -13.42 -24.12 -9.92
CA ARG A 12 -13.21 -24.32 -8.47
C ARG A 12 -12.04 -25.28 -8.29
N ILE A 13 -11.04 -24.86 -7.52
CA ILE A 13 -9.84 -25.64 -7.24
C ILE A 13 -9.99 -26.33 -5.90
N ARG A 14 -9.78 -27.64 -5.88
CA ARG A 14 -9.86 -28.43 -4.65
C ARG A 14 -8.70 -28.08 -3.71
N ILE A 15 -9.00 -27.79 -2.46
CA ILE A 15 -7.99 -27.56 -1.43
C ILE A 15 -7.25 -28.89 -1.15
N PRO A 16 -5.90 -28.91 -1.21
CA PRO A 16 -5.11 -30.08 -0.87
C PRO A 16 -5.44 -30.61 0.52
N ASN A 17 -5.47 -31.94 0.66
CA ASN A 17 -5.81 -32.57 1.94
C ASN A 17 -4.84 -32.20 3.07
N SER A 18 -3.56 -31.97 2.78
CA SER A 18 -2.57 -31.48 3.76
C SER A 18 -2.97 -30.16 4.40
N ILE A 19 -3.56 -29.27 3.61
CA ILE A 19 -4.07 -27.97 4.09
C ILE A 19 -5.45 -28.12 4.72
N ARG A 20 -6.37 -28.84 4.04
CA ARG A 20 -7.75 -29.02 4.49
C ARG A 20 -7.85 -29.62 5.88
N ASN A 21 -7.03 -30.62 6.20
CA ASN A 21 -7.03 -31.30 7.50
C ASN A 21 -6.51 -30.42 8.65
N LYS A 22 -5.87 -29.30 8.33
CA LYS A 22 -5.40 -28.32 9.31
C LYS A 22 -6.39 -27.16 9.53
N ILE A 23 -7.40 -27.01 8.66
CA ILE A 23 -8.42 -25.97 8.79
C ILE A 23 -9.61 -26.49 9.57
N ILE A 24 -9.88 -25.91 10.74
CA ILE A 24 -11.03 -26.21 11.57
C ILE A 24 -12.07 -25.11 11.36
N ILE A 25 -13.27 -25.46 10.92
CA ILE A 25 -14.36 -24.50 10.71
C ILE A 25 -15.51 -24.87 11.64
N PRO A 26 -15.77 -24.09 12.72
CA PRO A 26 -16.92 -24.31 13.58
C PRO A 26 -18.23 -24.16 12.79
N PRO A 27 -19.32 -24.83 13.23
CA PRO A 27 -20.62 -24.69 12.59
C PRO A 27 -21.01 -23.22 12.43
N LEU A 28 -21.44 -22.85 11.23
CA LEU A 28 -21.92 -21.50 10.98
C LEU A 28 -23.22 -21.23 11.74
N PRO A 29 -23.37 -20.07 12.37
CA PRO A 29 -24.57 -19.77 13.16
C PRO A 29 -25.78 -19.59 12.24
N LYS A 30 -26.94 -20.04 12.74
CA LYS A 30 -28.24 -19.86 12.09
C LYS A 30 -28.85 -18.52 12.49
N ASN A 31 -29.75 -17.99 11.65
CA ASN A 31 -30.53 -16.78 11.91
C ASN A 31 -29.66 -15.51 12.18
N MET A 32 -28.62 -15.30 11.36
CA MET A 32 -27.72 -14.14 11.41
C MET A 32 -27.94 -13.19 10.25
N GLY A 33 -29.14 -13.16 9.68
CA GLY A 33 -29.49 -12.17 8.63
C GLY A 33 -29.36 -10.73 9.15
N GLU A 34 -29.28 -9.78 8.24
CA GLU A 34 -29.05 -8.37 8.55
C GLU A 34 -30.08 -7.79 9.53
N ASN A 35 -31.34 -8.26 9.46
CA ASN A 35 -32.40 -7.85 10.35
C ASN A 35 -32.20 -8.30 11.84
N ASN A 36 -31.27 -9.20 12.09
CA ASN A 36 -31.00 -9.71 13.46
C ASN A 36 -29.85 -8.93 14.13
N VAL A 37 -29.92 -7.61 14.14
CA VAL A 37 -28.84 -6.70 14.63
C VAL A 37 -28.39 -7.09 16.05
N GLY A 38 -29.33 -7.34 16.99
CA GLY A 38 -28.99 -7.69 18.38
C GLY A 38 -28.17 -8.98 18.47
N ARG A 39 -28.55 -10.04 17.73
CA ARG A 39 -27.80 -11.31 17.69
C ARG A 39 -26.41 -11.16 17.07
N ARG A 40 -26.31 -10.37 16.00
CA ARG A 40 -25.04 -10.07 15.34
C ARG A 40 -24.09 -9.36 16.30
N LYS A 41 -24.58 -8.32 16.99
CA LYS A 41 -23.81 -7.56 17.98
C LYS A 41 -23.35 -8.44 19.13
N ALA A 42 -24.25 -9.20 19.74
CA ALA A 42 -23.92 -10.11 20.83
C ALA A 42 -22.85 -11.16 20.43
N ARG A 43 -22.95 -11.70 19.21
CA ARG A 43 -21.92 -12.61 18.68
C ARG A 43 -20.56 -11.91 18.49
N ALA A 44 -20.53 -10.72 17.89
CA ALA A 44 -19.31 -9.96 17.69
C ALA A 44 -18.61 -9.65 19.02
N GLU A 45 -19.38 -9.22 20.04
CA GLU A 45 -18.87 -8.96 21.39
C GLU A 45 -18.33 -10.22 22.07
N ALA A 46 -19.06 -11.33 21.98
CA ALA A 46 -18.64 -12.60 22.57
C ALA A 46 -17.35 -13.12 21.93
N LEU A 47 -17.23 -13.03 20.59
CA LEU A 47 -16.01 -13.39 19.88
C LEU A 47 -14.86 -12.43 20.19
N GLY A 48 -15.11 -11.13 20.27
CA GLY A 48 -14.11 -10.12 20.65
C GLY A 48 -13.49 -10.44 22.02
N ARG A 49 -14.32 -10.68 23.05
CA ARG A 49 -13.85 -11.10 24.39
C ARG A 49 -13.06 -12.42 24.34
N ARG A 50 -13.53 -13.41 23.58
CA ARG A 50 -12.89 -14.73 23.47
C ARG A 50 -11.54 -14.68 22.78
N LEU A 51 -11.35 -13.76 21.83
CA LEU A 51 -10.17 -13.69 20.96
C LEU A 51 -9.18 -12.61 21.39
N SER A 52 -9.51 -11.74 22.34
CA SER A 52 -8.68 -10.60 22.76
C SER A 52 -7.25 -10.99 23.19
N SER A 53 -7.09 -12.15 23.83
CA SER A 53 -5.80 -12.67 24.31
C SER A 53 -5.22 -13.79 23.44
N LYS A 54 -5.80 -14.03 22.25
CA LYS A 54 -5.38 -15.14 21.38
C LYS A 54 -4.71 -14.62 20.11
N PRO A 55 -3.79 -15.38 19.52
CA PRO A 55 -3.17 -15.01 18.25
C PRO A 55 -4.22 -15.12 17.14
N ALA A 56 -4.95 -14.03 16.92
CA ALA A 56 -6.01 -13.93 15.92
C ALA A 56 -5.64 -12.94 14.82
N ILE A 57 -6.09 -13.23 13.60
CA ILE A 57 -5.94 -12.39 12.43
C ILE A 57 -7.32 -12.18 11.79
N TYR A 58 -7.61 -10.94 11.45
CA TYR A 58 -8.82 -10.52 10.76
C TYR A 58 -8.52 -10.29 9.30
N VAL A 59 -9.36 -10.81 8.42
CA VAL A 59 -9.16 -10.70 6.97
C VAL A 59 -10.35 -10.08 6.29
N ASP A 60 -10.09 -9.28 5.27
CA ASP A 60 -11.13 -8.59 4.49
C ASP A 60 -10.65 -8.31 3.07
N ALA A 61 -11.58 -8.07 2.15
CA ALA A 61 -11.34 -7.68 0.78
C ALA A 61 -12.09 -6.38 0.44
N ALA A 62 -11.45 -5.50 -0.32
CA ALA A 62 -12.06 -4.28 -0.82
C ALA A 62 -11.93 -4.18 -2.34
N GLN A 63 -13.01 -3.78 -3.00
CA GLN A 63 -13.03 -3.60 -4.45
C GLN A 63 -12.47 -2.23 -4.83
N GLU A 64 -11.49 -2.22 -5.74
CA GLU A 64 -10.91 -1.01 -6.31
C GLU A 64 -11.52 -0.68 -7.68
N SER A 65 -11.70 -1.70 -8.52
CA SER A 65 -12.30 -1.58 -9.85
C SER A 65 -13.12 -2.84 -10.18
N ALA A 66 -13.67 -2.93 -11.37
CA ALA A 66 -14.49 -4.07 -11.80
C ALA A 66 -13.83 -5.44 -11.56
N HIS A 67 -12.49 -5.52 -11.70
CA HIS A 67 -11.74 -6.78 -11.59
C HIS A 67 -10.51 -6.69 -10.67
N THR A 68 -10.34 -5.58 -9.97
CA THR A 68 -9.20 -5.36 -9.06
C THR A 68 -9.69 -5.22 -7.64
N PHE A 69 -9.07 -5.99 -6.75
CA PHE A 69 -9.40 -6.01 -5.33
C PHE A 69 -8.12 -5.93 -4.50
N THR A 70 -8.24 -5.35 -3.32
CA THR A 70 -7.21 -5.37 -2.30
C THR A 70 -7.64 -6.29 -1.18
N ILE A 71 -6.78 -7.21 -0.78
CA ILE A 71 -6.98 -8.12 0.35
C ILE A 71 -6.02 -7.78 1.47
N ALA A 72 -6.49 -7.79 2.70
CA ALA A 72 -5.71 -7.46 3.89
C ALA A 72 -5.91 -8.45 5.01
N ALA A 73 -4.86 -8.66 5.79
CA ALA A 73 -4.84 -9.47 7.00
C ALA A 73 -4.24 -8.65 8.14
N VAL A 74 -5.00 -8.44 9.21
CA VAL A 74 -4.69 -7.52 10.32
C VAL A 74 -4.74 -8.27 11.65
N ASN A 75 -3.76 -8.06 12.53
CA ASN A 75 -3.75 -8.68 13.86
C ASN A 75 -4.67 -7.97 14.85
N ASN A 76 -4.78 -8.51 16.09
CA ASN A 76 -5.58 -7.93 17.17
C ASN A 76 -5.20 -6.47 17.54
N GLU A 77 -3.96 -6.07 17.24
CA GLU A 77 -3.42 -4.75 17.55
C GLU A 77 -3.66 -3.73 16.42
N GLY A 78 -4.33 -4.16 15.34
CA GLY A 78 -4.59 -3.33 14.19
C GLY A 78 -3.42 -3.19 13.21
N GLN A 79 -2.38 -3.97 13.38
CA GLN A 79 -1.23 -3.95 12.47
C GLN A 79 -1.53 -4.83 11.25
N THR A 80 -1.28 -4.31 10.06
CA THR A 80 -1.36 -5.09 8.82
C THR A 80 -0.21 -6.10 8.78
N VAL A 81 -0.56 -7.38 8.84
CA VAL A 81 0.40 -8.49 8.80
C VAL A 81 0.79 -8.84 7.37
N SER A 82 -0.19 -8.80 6.48
CA SER A 82 -0.02 -9.03 5.05
C SER A 82 -1.13 -8.35 4.26
N SER A 83 -0.81 -7.92 3.06
CA SER A 83 -1.79 -7.39 2.13
C SER A 83 -1.35 -7.62 0.70
N ARG A 84 -2.32 -7.74 -0.22
CA ARG A 84 -2.04 -7.92 -1.65
C ARG A 84 -3.11 -7.25 -2.49
N LYS A 85 -2.71 -6.83 -3.68
CA LYS A 85 -3.62 -6.45 -4.75
C LYS A 85 -3.79 -7.63 -5.69
N ILE A 86 -5.02 -7.99 -6.00
CA ILE A 86 -5.34 -9.16 -6.83
C ILE A 86 -6.33 -8.77 -7.94
N SER A 87 -6.28 -9.51 -9.04
CA SER A 87 -7.33 -9.47 -10.05
C SER A 87 -8.25 -10.66 -9.82
N ALA A 88 -9.55 -10.41 -9.58
CA ALA A 88 -10.56 -11.44 -9.32
C ALA A 88 -11.83 -11.16 -10.10
N GLY A 89 -12.61 -12.20 -10.40
CA GLY A 89 -13.87 -12.09 -11.12
C GLY A 89 -15.03 -11.55 -10.26
N SER A 90 -14.87 -11.60 -8.94
CA SER A 90 -15.91 -11.16 -7.99
C SER A 90 -15.32 -10.86 -6.62
N ILE A 91 -16.07 -10.09 -5.81
CA ILE A 91 -15.75 -9.85 -4.40
C ILE A 91 -15.69 -11.17 -3.60
N HIS A 92 -16.53 -12.15 -3.95
CA HIS A 92 -16.52 -13.47 -3.31
C HIS A 92 -15.17 -14.18 -3.48
N GLU A 93 -14.61 -14.16 -4.69
CA GLU A 93 -13.27 -14.73 -4.96
C GLU A 93 -12.17 -13.97 -4.22
N ALA A 94 -12.30 -12.65 -4.11
CA ALA A 94 -11.37 -11.82 -3.35
C ALA A 94 -11.44 -12.12 -1.84
N GLU A 95 -12.62 -12.35 -1.29
CA GLU A 95 -12.81 -12.75 0.10
C GLU A 95 -12.21 -14.14 0.39
N GLU A 96 -12.36 -15.09 -0.54
CA GLU A 96 -11.67 -16.37 -0.44
C GLU A 96 -10.15 -16.21 -0.43
N ALA A 97 -9.61 -15.32 -1.25
CA ALA A 97 -8.19 -15.01 -1.29
C ALA A 97 -7.71 -14.29 0.00
N ALA A 98 -8.55 -13.44 0.61
CA ALA A 98 -8.26 -12.83 1.90
C ALA A 98 -8.15 -13.88 3.02
N ILE A 99 -9.04 -14.88 3.02
CA ILE A 99 -8.95 -16.02 3.96
C ILE A 99 -7.65 -16.82 3.71
N ALA A 100 -7.29 -17.09 2.44
CA ALA A 100 -6.04 -17.75 2.09
C ALA A 100 -4.81 -16.97 2.59
N LEU A 101 -4.83 -15.64 2.50
CA LEU A 101 -3.78 -14.77 3.01
C LEU A 101 -3.62 -14.90 4.54
N GLY A 102 -4.75 -14.97 5.26
CA GLY A 102 -4.74 -15.23 6.71
C GLY A 102 -4.18 -16.60 7.06
N ILE A 103 -4.52 -17.64 6.29
CA ILE A 103 -3.99 -19.01 6.47
C ILE A 103 -2.46 -19.04 6.25
N ALA A 104 -1.98 -18.31 5.24
CA ALA A 104 -0.57 -18.20 4.94
C ALA A 104 0.25 -17.51 6.05
N ALA A 105 -0.38 -16.69 6.88
CA ALA A 105 0.23 -16.05 8.05
C ALA A 105 0.37 -17.06 9.22
N SER A 106 1.23 -18.05 9.05
CA SER A 106 1.33 -19.31 9.79
C SER A 106 1.41 -19.23 11.34
N ARG A 107 1.68 -18.06 11.91
CA ARG A 107 1.76 -17.84 13.37
C ARG A 107 0.40 -17.60 14.06
N TYR A 108 -0.67 -17.46 13.29
CA TYR A 108 -1.99 -17.18 13.83
C TYR A 108 -2.87 -18.44 13.85
N SER A 109 -3.46 -18.73 15.01
CA SER A 109 -4.32 -19.91 15.19
C SER A 109 -5.79 -19.64 14.87
N PHE A 110 -6.19 -18.37 14.84
CA PHE A 110 -7.58 -17.97 14.58
C PHE A 110 -7.62 -16.99 13.41
N ILE A 111 -8.42 -17.34 12.39
CA ILE A 111 -8.64 -16.51 11.21
C ILE A 111 -10.10 -16.08 11.24
N ILE A 112 -10.35 -14.77 11.19
CA ILE A 112 -11.68 -14.19 11.31
C ILE A 112 -12.02 -13.49 9.98
N SER A 113 -13.17 -13.88 9.41
CA SER A 113 -13.73 -13.24 8.21
C SER A 113 -15.21 -12.98 8.41
N ASP A 114 -15.75 -11.93 7.81
CA ASP A 114 -17.19 -11.65 7.80
C ASP A 114 -17.89 -12.21 6.56
N SER A 115 -17.15 -12.76 5.61
CA SER A 115 -17.70 -13.41 4.44
C SER A 115 -18.16 -14.84 4.73
N MET A 116 -19.44 -15.01 5.04
CA MET A 116 -20.02 -16.33 5.26
C MET A 116 -19.97 -17.20 4.01
N SER A 117 -20.08 -16.61 2.83
CA SER A 117 -20.02 -17.32 1.56
C SER A 117 -18.61 -17.88 1.29
N ALA A 118 -17.56 -17.08 1.52
CA ALA A 118 -16.18 -17.52 1.38
C ALA A 118 -15.86 -18.66 2.37
N ILE A 119 -16.29 -18.56 3.63
CA ILE A 119 -16.10 -19.64 4.61
C ILE A 119 -16.80 -20.93 4.17
N ARG A 120 -17.98 -20.85 3.55
CA ARG A 120 -18.67 -22.05 3.02
C ARG A 120 -17.85 -22.74 1.93
N SER A 121 -17.14 -22.01 1.09
CA SER A 121 -16.24 -22.57 0.09
C SER A 121 -15.13 -23.41 0.74
N TYR A 122 -14.53 -22.91 1.80
CA TYR A 122 -13.54 -23.65 2.58
C TYR A 122 -14.15 -24.90 3.26
N MET A 123 -15.38 -24.81 3.76
CA MET A 123 -16.13 -25.99 4.27
C MET A 123 -16.35 -27.03 3.19
N GLN A 124 -16.66 -26.63 1.97
CA GLN A 124 -16.86 -27.53 0.82
C GLN A 124 -15.52 -28.12 0.32
N GLY A 125 -14.40 -27.50 0.70
CA GLY A 125 -13.05 -27.95 0.32
C GLY A 125 -12.64 -27.54 -1.07
N SER A 126 -13.21 -26.46 -1.63
CA SER A 126 -12.83 -25.89 -2.91
C SER A 126 -12.89 -24.37 -2.87
N VAL A 127 -11.95 -23.72 -3.53
CA VAL A 127 -11.79 -22.26 -3.58
C VAL A 127 -11.59 -21.79 -5.02
N GLY A 128 -11.71 -20.50 -5.26
CA GLY A 128 -11.39 -19.89 -6.55
C GLY A 128 -9.89 -19.88 -6.84
N PRO A 129 -9.50 -19.63 -8.11
CA PRO A 129 -8.09 -19.65 -8.55
C PRO A 129 -7.20 -18.73 -7.71
N ARG A 130 -7.66 -17.51 -7.39
CA ARG A 130 -6.87 -16.53 -6.64
C ARG A 130 -6.61 -16.95 -5.20
N ALA A 131 -7.59 -17.55 -4.55
CA ALA A 131 -7.40 -18.12 -3.22
C ALA A 131 -6.41 -19.29 -3.26
N SER A 132 -6.48 -20.14 -4.29
CA SER A 132 -5.56 -21.26 -4.47
C SER A 132 -4.11 -20.82 -4.67
N GLU A 133 -3.88 -19.71 -5.38
CA GLU A 133 -2.54 -19.14 -5.60
C GLU A 133 -1.91 -18.58 -4.30
N VAL A 134 -2.75 -18.05 -3.42
CA VAL A 134 -2.31 -17.46 -2.14
C VAL A 134 -2.20 -18.51 -1.05
N LEU A 135 -3.01 -19.57 -1.14
CA LEU A 135 -3.12 -20.59 -0.11
C LEU A 135 -1.83 -21.38 0.07
N SER A 136 -1.33 -21.41 1.28
CA SER A 136 -0.16 -22.19 1.66
C SER A 136 -0.49 -23.09 2.85
N GLU A 137 0.31 -24.12 3.05
CA GLU A 137 0.11 -25.03 4.16
C GLU A 137 0.46 -24.35 5.48
N PRO A 138 -0.48 -24.24 6.44
CA PRO A 138 -0.22 -23.63 7.74
C PRO A 138 0.70 -24.53 8.58
N ALA A 139 1.54 -23.92 9.41
CA ALA A 139 2.46 -24.65 10.30
C ALA A 139 1.72 -25.56 11.30
N GLY A 140 0.52 -25.15 11.72
CA GLY A 140 -0.32 -25.88 12.68
C GLY A 140 -1.80 -25.85 12.28
N LYS A 141 -2.66 -26.30 13.20
CA LYS A 141 -4.10 -26.19 13.01
C LYS A 141 -4.56 -24.75 13.14
N VAL A 142 -5.38 -24.29 12.20
CA VAL A 142 -5.99 -22.96 12.17
C VAL A 142 -7.50 -23.08 12.29
N THR A 143 -8.13 -22.18 13.04
CA THR A 143 -9.58 -22.15 13.19
C THR A 143 -10.14 -20.96 12.43
N LEU A 144 -10.93 -21.21 11.38
CA LEU A 144 -11.58 -20.18 10.57
C LEU A 144 -12.96 -19.87 11.18
N ILE A 145 -13.18 -18.63 11.61
CA ILE A 145 -14.37 -18.20 12.34
C ILE A 145 -15.09 -17.11 11.56
N TRP A 146 -16.40 -17.27 11.39
CA TRP A 146 -17.25 -16.21 10.89
C TRP A 146 -17.60 -15.20 11.99
N MET A 147 -17.42 -13.92 11.67
CA MET A 147 -17.84 -12.79 12.52
C MET A 147 -18.71 -11.86 11.70
N PRO A 148 -19.85 -11.37 12.21
CA PRO A 148 -20.72 -10.48 11.44
C PRO A 148 -20.03 -9.13 11.16
N ALA A 149 -20.15 -8.63 9.91
CA ALA A 149 -19.72 -7.31 9.52
C ALA A 149 -20.46 -6.19 10.28
N HIS A 150 -19.83 -5.03 10.44
CA HIS A 150 -20.43 -3.82 11.02
C HIS A 150 -21.17 -4.02 12.36
N SER A 151 -20.63 -4.87 13.23
CA SER A 151 -21.23 -5.23 14.50
C SER A 151 -20.42 -4.75 15.72
N GLY A 152 -19.58 -3.71 15.55
CA GLY A 152 -18.80 -3.08 16.62
C GLY A 152 -17.56 -3.87 17.06
N ASN A 153 -17.05 -4.81 16.25
CA ASN A 153 -15.78 -5.47 16.53
C ASN A 153 -14.63 -4.71 15.89
N GLY A 154 -13.73 -4.16 16.70
CA GLY A 154 -12.61 -3.34 16.25
C GLY A 154 -11.68 -4.07 15.29
N GLY A 155 -11.42 -5.37 15.47
CA GLY A 155 -10.52 -6.15 14.59
C GLY A 155 -11.06 -6.26 13.16
N ASN A 156 -12.34 -6.58 13.00
CA ASN A 156 -12.96 -6.65 11.68
C ASN A 156 -13.03 -5.28 10.98
N GLU A 157 -13.33 -4.24 11.75
CA GLU A 157 -13.35 -2.87 11.23
C GLU A 157 -11.95 -2.39 10.83
N MET A 158 -10.90 -2.80 11.56
CA MET A 158 -9.51 -2.53 11.20
C MET A 158 -9.11 -3.24 9.91
N ALA A 159 -9.47 -4.51 9.70
CA ALA A 159 -9.21 -5.23 8.46
C ALA A 159 -9.91 -4.57 7.27
N HIS A 160 -11.19 -4.21 7.43
CA HIS A 160 -11.94 -3.48 6.42
C HIS A 160 -11.32 -2.13 6.06
N ARG A 161 -10.88 -1.37 7.07
CA ARG A 161 -10.15 -0.11 6.86
C ARG A 161 -8.84 -0.36 6.14
N ALA A 162 -8.04 -1.33 6.57
CA ALA A 162 -6.77 -1.66 5.94
C ALA A 162 -6.93 -2.03 4.46
N ALA A 163 -7.91 -2.89 4.12
CA ALA A 163 -8.20 -3.24 2.73
C ALA A 163 -8.59 -2.02 1.90
N ARG A 164 -9.44 -1.12 2.42
CA ARG A 164 -9.84 0.12 1.72
C ARG A 164 -8.71 1.14 1.61
N GLU A 165 -7.93 1.30 2.65
CA GLU A 165 -6.80 2.21 2.63
C GLU A 165 -5.76 1.81 1.58
N LEU A 166 -5.65 0.55 1.22
CA LEU A 166 -4.76 0.06 0.18
C LEU A 166 -5.26 0.32 -1.25
N ILE A 167 -6.56 0.62 -1.44
CA ILE A 167 -7.12 0.97 -2.77
C ILE A 167 -6.46 2.24 -3.34
N ASN A 168 -6.25 3.26 -2.50
CA ASN A 168 -5.77 4.57 -2.93
C ASN A 168 -4.24 4.68 -3.00
N ARG A 169 -3.52 3.56 -2.94
CA ARG A 169 -2.07 3.60 -2.87
C ARG A 169 -1.43 3.10 -4.15
N ALA A 170 -0.48 3.90 -4.61
CA ALA A 170 0.33 3.58 -5.76
C ALA A 170 0.99 2.20 -5.56
N VAL A 171 0.62 1.27 -6.40
CA VAL A 171 1.46 0.12 -6.69
C VAL A 171 2.71 0.71 -7.33
N GLU A 172 3.88 0.51 -6.74
CA GLU A 172 5.10 0.66 -7.52
C GLU A 172 4.89 -0.14 -8.79
N ALA A 173 5.01 0.54 -9.92
CA ALA A 173 4.89 -0.11 -11.21
C ALA A 173 6.03 -1.10 -11.35
N CYS A 174 5.82 -2.33 -10.89
CA CYS A 174 6.62 -3.44 -11.34
C CYS A 174 6.46 -3.50 -12.87
N PRO A 175 7.53 -3.40 -13.64
CA PRO A 175 7.44 -3.48 -15.10
C PRO A 175 7.01 -4.89 -15.48
N GLY A 176 5.73 -5.04 -15.79
CA GLY A 176 5.12 -6.26 -16.30
C GLY A 176 4.15 -6.96 -15.32
N PRO A 177 3.10 -7.61 -15.85
CA PRO A 177 2.24 -8.46 -15.04
C PRO A 177 3.05 -9.66 -14.54
N LEU A 178 3.16 -9.80 -13.22
CA LEU A 178 3.67 -11.02 -12.63
C LEU A 178 2.78 -12.20 -13.07
N PRO A 179 3.35 -13.34 -13.49
CA PRO A 179 2.57 -14.54 -13.76
C PRO A 179 1.75 -14.88 -12.50
N GLY A 180 0.42 -14.82 -12.61
CA GLY A 180 -0.47 -15.12 -11.50
C GLY A 180 -1.31 -13.95 -10.97
N GLY A 181 -1.07 -12.70 -11.36
CA GLY A 181 -1.97 -11.56 -11.08
C GLY A 181 -2.07 -11.12 -9.61
N THR A 182 -1.08 -11.45 -8.77
CA THR A 182 -0.99 -10.96 -7.39
C THR A 182 0.21 -10.04 -7.24
N THR A 183 -0.01 -8.80 -6.78
CA THR A 183 1.04 -7.83 -6.50
C THR A 183 1.09 -7.53 -5.00
N PRO A 184 2.26 -7.53 -4.35
CA PRO A 184 2.37 -7.04 -2.99
C PRO A 184 1.89 -5.59 -2.93
N SER A 185 1.05 -5.25 -1.97
CA SER A 185 0.68 -3.86 -1.71
C SER A 185 1.22 -3.42 -0.34
N HIS A 186 1.80 -2.23 -0.31
CA HIS A 186 2.37 -1.67 0.91
C HIS A 186 1.32 -0.82 1.64
N SER A 187 1.28 -0.95 2.96
CA SER A 187 0.44 -0.11 3.80
C SER A 187 0.99 1.32 3.84
N TYR A 188 0.14 2.30 4.17
CA TYR A 188 0.60 3.70 4.36
C TYR A 188 1.73 3.83 5.35
N ASN A 189 1.65 3.08 6.43
CA ASN A 189 2.70 3.09 7.44
C ASN A 189 4.00 2.53 6.91
N GLU A 190 3.97 1.49 6.08
CA GLU A 190 5.16 0.95 5.41
C GLU A 190 5.76 1.96 4.45
N ILE A 191 4.93 2.57 3.60
CA ILE A 191 5.37 3.63 2.67
C ILE A 191 5.93 4.82 3.45
N VAL A 192 5.21 5.32 4.47
CA VAL A 192 5.69 6.44 5.30
C VAL A 192 6.94 6.08 6.07
N THR A 193 7.08 4.84 6.52
CA THR A 193 8.29 4.35 7.21
C THR A 193 9.46 4.30 6.24
N ALA A 194 9.31 3.73 5.05
CA ALA A 194 10.33 3.75 4.00
C ALA A 194 10.73 5.19 3.65
N TYR A 195 9.77 6.08 3.41
CA TYR A 195 10.07 7.50 3.19
C TYR A 195 10.74 8.20 4.38
N ARG A 196 10.45 7.80 5.61
CA ARG A 196 11.13 8.32 6.80
C ARG A 196 12.55 7.79 6.92
N GLU A 197 12.78 6.54 6.56
CA GLU A 197 14.09 5.92 6.52
C GLU A 197 14.95 6.54 5.43
N ASP A 198 14.42 6.72 4.22
CA ASP A 198 15.09 7.43 3.14
C ASP A 198 15.42 8.89 3.51
N ARG A 199 14.55 9.58 4.24
CA ARG A 199 14.82 10.94 4.76
C ARG A 199 15.96 10.99 5.78
N ARG A 200 16.26 9.90 6.47
CA ARG A 200 17.41 9.82 7.40
C ARG A 200 18.76 9.74 6.69
N ILE A 201 18.78 9.47 5.39
CA ILE A 201 20.00 9.51 4.57
C ILE A 201 20.58 10.93 4.55
N TYR A 202 19.72 11.95 4.67
CA TYR A 202 20.14 13.34 4.70
C TYR A 202 20.11 13.92 6.12
N PRO A 203 21.14 14.71 6.49
CA PRO A 203 21.20 15.32 7.81
C PRO A 203 20.05 16.31 8.00
N PRO A 204 19.65 16.59 9.25
CA PRO A 204 18.71 17.64 9.55
C PRO A 204 19.28 19.01 9.16
N PRO A 205 18.42 20.01 8.88
CA PRO A 205 18.85 21.40 8.76
C PRO A 205 19.60 21.85 10.02
N ASP A 206 20.69 22.55 9.84
CA ASP A 206 21.42 23.15 10.94
C ASP A 206 20.55 24.17 11.69
N SER A 207 20.73 24.27 12.98
CA SER A 207 19.94 25.15 13.85
C SER A 207 20.11 26.65 13.54
N SER A 208 21.18 27.05 12.88
CA SER A 208 21.45 28.42 12.46
C SER A 208 20.68 28.84 11.19
N LEU A 209 20.08 27.89 10.46
CA LEU A 209 19.30 28.21 9.27
C LEU A 209 17.96 28.85 9.65
N SER A 210 17.56 29.88 8.88
CA SER A 210 16.21 30.40 8.97
C SER A 210 15.16 29.33 8.64
N ARG A 211 13.93 29.50 9.14
CA ARG A 211 12.81 28.59 8.85
C ARG A 211 12.61 28.37 7.34
N LYS A 212 12.79 29.44 6.55
CA LYS A 212 12.68 29.38 5.08
C LYS A 212 13.78 28.52 4.50
N GLN A 213 15.04 28.76 4.88
CA GLN A 213 16.19 27.98 4.40
C GLN A 213 16.07 26.51 4.79
N ALA A 214 15.66 26.20 6.04
CA ALA A 214 15.42 24.84 6.48
C ALA A 214 14.33 24.15 5.64
N THR A 215 13.28 24.87 5.26
CA THR A 215 12.22 24.34 4.38
C THR A 215 12.73 24.07 2.98
N ASP A 216 13.48 24.99 2.38
CA ASP A 216 13.99 24.85 1.01
C ASP A 216 15.06 23.75 0.92
N LEU A 217 15.92 23.63 1.93
CA LEU A 217 16.83 22.49 2.08
C LEU A 217 16.07 21.15 2.09
N ARG A 218 15.03 21.05 2.91
CA ARG A 218 14.20 19.84 2.99
C ARG A 218 13.51 19.52 1.67
N ARG A 219 13.03 20.51 0.95
CA ARG A 219 12.44 20.32 -0.40
C ARG A 219 13.45 19.72 -1.36
N ALA A 220 14.69 20.18 -1.36
CA ALA A 220 15.76 19.60 -2.18
C ALA A 220 16.03 18.13 -1.80
N GLN A 221 16.17 17.86 -0.49
CA GLN A 221 16.42 16.50 0.05
C GLN A 221 15.27 15.52 -0.22
N THR A 222 14.03 15.99 -0.29
CA THR A 222 12.84 15.15 -0.49
C THR A 222 12.30 15.17 -1.92
N SER A 223 13.03 15.76 -2.85
CA SER A 223 12.63 15.89 -4.25
C SER A 223 11.28 16.56 -4.47
N THR A 224 10.94 17.54 -3.62
CA THR A 224 9.66 18.27 -3.66
C THR A 224 9.80 19.75 -4.09
N VAL A 225 10.92 20.11 -4.70
CA VAL A 225 11.07 21.45 -5.31
C VAL A 225 10.16 21.55 -6.53
N MET A 226 9.39 22.62 -6.60
CA MET A 226 8.51 22.88 -7.74
C MET A 226 9.33 23.02 -9.01
N SER A 227 9.17 22.08 -9.92
CA SER A 227 9.83 22.03 -11.21
C SER A 227 8.80 22.20 -12.34
N PRO A 228 9.21 22.57 -13.57
CA PRO A 228 8.31 22.63 -14.72
C PRO A 228 7.50 21.35 -14.92
N LYS A 229 8.13 20.18 -14.72
CA LYS A 229 7.45 18.88 -14.77
C LYS A 229 6.31 18.78 -13.74
N ILE A 230 6.55 19.18 -12.49
CA ILE A 230 5.53 19.15 -11.44
C ILE A 230 4.42 20.18 -11.72
N LEU A 231 4.81 21.39 -12.14
CA LEU A 231 3.85 22.45 -12.48
C LEU A 231 2.94 22.05 -13.65
N SER A 232 3.49 21.43 -14.69
CA SER A 232 2.73 20.90 -15.81
C SER A 232 1.73 19.82 -15.37
N TYR A 233 2.16 18.93 -14.47
CA TYR A 233 1.29 17.91 -13.91
C TYR A 233 0.14 18.49 -13.08
N LEU A 234 0.44 19.46 -12.19
CA LEU A 234 -0.55 20.11 -11.34
C LEU A 234 -1.55 20.97 -12.12
N SER A 235 -1.11 21.60 -13.21
CA SER A 235 -1.94 22.42 -14.10
C SER A 235 -2.66 21.58 -15.19
N LYS A 236 -2.57 20.25 -15.14
CA LYS A 236 -3.14 19.33 -16.14
C LYS A 236 -2.66 19.62 -17.59
N GLY A 237 -1.42 20.09 -17.72
CA GLY A 237 -0.78 20.38 -19.00
C GLY A 237 -0.81 21.85 -19.43
N ASP A 238 -1.49 22.74 -18.71
CA ASP A 238 -1.53 24.17 -19.04
C ASP A 238 -0.16 24.85 -18.84
N TYR A 239 0.68 24.30 -17.98
CA TYR A 239 2.02 24.78 -17.75
C TYR A 239 3.04 24.01 -18.60
N ASN A 240 3.96 24.72 -19.24
CA ASN A 240 4.99 24.11 -20.08
C ASN A 240 6.03 23.35 -19.24
N SER A 241 6.21 22.05 -19.50
CA SER A 241 7.18 21.19 -18.80
C SER A 241 8.63 21.42 -19.20
N LYS A 242 8.91 22.24 -20.23
CA LYS A 242 10.24 22.49 -20.76
C LYS A 242 11.08 23.43 -19.90
N CYS A 243 12.37 23.18 -19.86
CA CYS A 243 13.33 24.11 -19.26
C CYS A 243 13.45 25.40 -20.08
N LYS A 244 13.17 26.55 -19.47
CA LYS A 244 13.28 27.86 -20.13
C LYS A 244 14.70 28.25 -20.51
N TYR A 245 15.72 27.62 -19.91
CA TYR A 245 17.11 27.92 -20.15
C TYR A 245 17.73 27.08 -21.28
N CYS A 246 17.34 25.83 -21.45
CA CYS A 246 17.96 24.92 -22.43
C CYS A 246 16.95 24.12 -23.27
N GLY A 247 15.63 24.24 -23.00
CA GLY A 247 14.60 23.56 -23.77
C GLY A 247 14.39 22.08 -23.44
N THR A 248 15.15 21.49 -22.52
CA THR A 248 15.00 20.08 -22.12
C THR A 248 13.58 19.82 -21.58
N ASP A 249 12.95 18.71 -22.04
CA ASP A 249 11.58 18.33 -21.73
C ASP A 249 11.51 16.83 -21.34
N PRO A 250 10.91 16.47 -20.21
CA PRO A 250 10.45 17.36 -19.13
C PRO A 250 11.60 17.81 -18.22
N ALA A 251 11.57 19.05 -17.75
CA ALA A 251 12.52 19.57 -16.79
C ALA A 251 12.08 19.22 -15.36
N ASP A 252 12.69 18.21 -14.77
CA ASP A 252 12.46 17.79 -13.39
C ASP A 252 13.32 18.58 -12.38
N GLN A 253 13.21 18.23 -11.10
CA GLN A 253 13.98 18.88 -10.04
C GLN A 253 15.49 18.75 -10.25
N ASN A 254 15.98 17.58 -10.60
CA ASN A 254 17.41 17.35 -10.80
C ASN A 254 17.94 18.22 -11.95
N HIS A 255 17.18 18.28 -13.06
CA HIS A 255 17.54 19.12 -14.18
C HIS A 255 17.66 20.59 -13.78
N ILE A 256 16.66 21.15 -13.06
CA ILE A 256 16.68 22.61 -12.76
C ILE A 256 17.66 22.99 -11.65
N LEU A 257 17.99 22.10 -10.73
CA LEU A 257 18.88 22.39 -9.60
C LEU A 257 20.36 22.22 -9.95
N TRP A 258 20.72 21.22 -10.77
CA TRP A 258 22.13 20.94 -11.07
C TRP A 258 22.41 20.42 -12.48
N GLY A 259 21.43 19.82 -13.16
CA GLY A 259 21.63 19.18 -14.47
C GLY A 259 21.56 20.14 -15.67
N CYS A 260 21.07 21.37 -15.50
CA CYS A 260 20.95 22.33 -16.60
C CYS A 260 22.28 22.99 -16.92
N ARG A 261 22.82 22.77 -18.13
CA ARG A 261 24.07 23.37 -18.60
C ARG A 261 24.00 24.90 -18.70
N ASN A 262 22.80 25.45 -18.95
CA ASN A 262 22.60 26.89 -19.13
C ASN A 262 22.21 27.60 -17.82
N ASN A 263 22.00 26.84 -16.72
CA ASN A 263 21.76 27.35 -15.38
C ASN A 263 22.46 26.46 -14.35
N PRO A 264 23.79 26.38 -14.35
CA PRO A 264 24.53 25.52 -13.44
C PRO A 264 24.47 26.07 -12.00
N PRO A 265 24.59 25.21 -10.96
CA PRO A 265 24.70 25.64 -9.58
C PRO A 265 25.99 26.47 -9.36
N PRO A 266 26.02 27.33 -8.35
CA PRO A 266 27.19 28.14 -8.02
C PRO A 266 28.41 27.25 -7.71
N ARG A 267 29.61 27.69 -8.14
CA ARG A 267 30.85 26.92 -7.93
C ARG A 267 31.24 26.70 -6.46
N ASN A 268 30.81 27.56 -5.56
CA ASN A 268 31.01 27.41 -4.12
C ASN A 268 30.15 26.27 -3.56
N LEU A 269 29.04 25.91 -4.21
CA LEU A 269 28.16 24.82 -3.83
C LEU A 269 28.59 23.50 -4.48
N LEU A 270 28.92 23.53 -5.78
CA LEU A 270 29.36 22.35 -6.52
C LEU A 270 30.70 22.62 -7.19
N ARG A 271 31.79 22.14 -6.58
CA ARG A 271 33.16 22.39 -7.05
C ARG A 271 33.56 21.50 -8.24
N GLN A 272 32.89 20.36 -8.38
CA GLN A 272 33.15 19.37 -9.43
C GLN A 272 32.12 19.51 -10.56
N ALA A 273 32.38 18.80 -11.68
CA ALA A 273 31.38 18.69 -12.75
C ALA A 273 30.04 18.16 -12.17
N PRO A 274 28.91 18.72 -12.60
CA PRO A 274 27.61 18.30 -12.11
C PRO A 274 27.38 16.81 -12.38
N SER A 275 27.23 16.03 -11.31
CA SER A 275 26.85 14.61 -11.35
C SER A 275 25.88 14.33 -10.18
N GLN A 276 25.17 13.20 -10.25
CA GLN A 276 24.28 12.78 -9.18
C GLN A 276 25.04 12.59 -7.87
N GLU A 277 26.22 11.94 -7.91
CA GLU A 277 27.03 11.69 -6.72
C GLU A 277 27.54 12.99 -6.09
N ALA A 278 27.98 13.95 -6.91
CA ALA A 278 28.43 15.24 -6.44
C ALA A 278 27.28 16.02 -5.80
N TRP A 279 26.08 15.96 -6.38
CA TRP A 279 24.87 16.58 -5.82
C TRP A 279 24.45 15.91 -4.51
N ASP A 280 24.42 14.58 -4.45
CA ASP A 280 24.11 13.82 -3.23
C ASP A 280 25.09 14.14 -2.10
N SER A 281 26.35 14.35 -2.42
CA SER A 281 27.36 14.79 -1.43
C SER A 281 27.02 16.15 -0.82
N VAL A 282 26.52 17.09 -1.63
CA VAL A 282 26.06 18.42 -1.14
C VAL A 282 24.82 18.25 -0.26
N LEU A 283 23.85 17.44 -0.67
CA LEU A 283 22.64 17.16 0.10
C LEU A 283 22.93 16.48 1.46
N LYS A 284 24.01 15.69 1.55
CA LYS A 284 24.47 15.01 2.76
C LYS A 284 25.39 15.87 3.65
N SER A 285 25.69 17.10 3.24
CA SER A 285 26.55 17.96 4.02
C SER A 285 25.93 18.36 5.38
N THR A 286 26.70 18.24 6.44
CA THR A 286 26.35 18.72 7.78
C THR A 286 26.86 20.14 8.04
N ASN A 287 27.64 20.72 7.09
CA ASN A 287 28.17 22.07 7.24
C ASN A 287 27.07 23.11 7.04
N ALA A 288 26.84 23.96 8.05
CA ALA A 288 25.82 25.00 8.05
C ALA A 288 25.91 25.95 6.84
N GLN A 289 27.15 26.36 6.47
CA GLN A 289 27.36 27.26 5.35
C GLN A 289 27.03 26.63 4.00
N THR A 290 27.33 25.34 3.84
CA THR A 290 26.95 24.56 2.65
C THR A 290 25.43 24.40 2.59
N GLN A 291 24.79 24.08 3.71
CA GLN A 291 23.33 23.95 3.79
C GLN A 291 22.62 25.27 3.49
N ALA A 292 23.13 26.41 4.03
CA ALA A 292 22.59 27.74 3.74
C ALA A 292 22.71 28.08 2.25
N GLY A 293 23.90 27.88 1.66
CA GLY A 293 24.13 28.11 0.23
C GLY A 293 23.27 27.26 -0.68
N LEU A 294 23.03 25.98 -0.29
CA LEU A 294 22.10 25.09 -1.00
C LEU A 294 20.66 25.59 -0.91
N ALA A 295 20.20 25.96 0.29
CA ALA A 295 18.87 26.47 0.49
C ALA A 295 18.59 27.76 -0.30
N ASP A 296 19.56 28.69 -0.32
CA ASP A 296 19.45 29.94 -1.08
C ASP A 296 19.42 29.68 -2.60
N TRP A 297 20.21 28.71 -3.08
CA TRP A 297 20.17 28.28 -4.46
C TRP A 297 18.81 27.67 -4.83
N VAL A 298 18.29 26.77 -4.01
CA VAL A 298 16.97 26.16 -4.19
C VAL A 298 15.88 27.23 -4.25
N ALA A 299 15.88 28.18 -3.31
CA ALA A 299 14.94 29.29 -3.26
C ALA A 299 14.99 30.13 -4.55
N LYS A 300 16.20 30.47 -5.03
CA LYS A 300 16.41 31.22 -6.26
C LYS A 300 15.86 30.49 -7.48
N VAL A 301 16.17 29.20 -7.60
CA VAL A 301 15.69 28.38 -8.73
C VAL A 301 14.18 28.22 -8.68
N ALA A 302 13.61 27.88 -7.51
CA ALA A 302 12.17 27.71 -7.35
C ALA A 302 11.39 28.99 -7.71
N ALA A 303 11.84 30.16 -7.22
CA ALA A 303 11.23 31.44 -7.53
C ALA A 303 11.21 31.75 -9.04
N SER A 304 12.17 31.24 -9.78
CA SER A 304 12.24 31.47 -11.23
C SER A 304 11.18 30.69 -12.04
N TRP A 305 10.50 29.72 -11.43
CA TRP A 305 9.51 28.87 -12.08
C TRP A 305 8.08 29.08 -11.53
N THR A 306 7.92 29.77 -10.39
CA THR A 306 6.59 30.06 -9.86
C THR A 306 5.93 31.10 -10.75
N PRO A 307 4.69 30.90 -11.27
CA PRO A 307 3.92 31.95 -11.92
C PRO A 307 3.71 33.10 -10.93
N LEU A 308 3.85 34.32 -11.38
CA LEU A 308 3.54 35.54 -10.63
C LEU A 308 2.05 35.61 -10.32
#